data_6d586f2c55afd85a9687c157cf6dfa38
#
_entry.id   6d586f2c55afd85a9687c157cf6dfa38
#
_cell.length_a   1.000
_cell.length_b   1.000
_cell.length_c   1.000
_cell.angle_alpha   90.00
_cell.angle_beta   90.00
_cell.angle_gamma   90.00
#
_symmetry.space_group_name_H-M   'P 1'
#
loop_
_entity.id
_entity.type
_entity.pdbx_description
1 polymer ?
#
loop_
_entity_poly.entity_id
_entity_poly.type
_entity_poly.pdbx_seq_one_letter_code
_entity_poly.pdbx_strand_id
1 'polypeptide(L)'
;MELQFLGTGAGQPSKARNVSSLVLKLLDEINEVWMFDCGEGTQRQILETTIKPRKVKKIFITHMHGDHIFGLPGFLASRSFQSSEEQTDLEVYGPVGIKQYVMTSLRTSGTRLPYHVHFKEIDEHKLGLVREDDKFAVYADKFDHTI
;
A
#
# COMPACT_ATOMS: atom_id res chain seq x y z
N MET A 1 1.56 15.02 -11.39
CA MET A 1 1.16 13.62 -11.19
C MET A 1 2.08 12.69 -11.96
N GLU A 2 2.62 11.70 -11.31
CA GLU A 2 3.58 10.78 -11.90
C GLU A 2 3.34 9.36 -11.38
N LEU A 3 3.38 8.38 -12.28
CA LEU A 3 3.22 6.97 -11.95
C LEU A 3 4.60 6.30 -11.99
N GLN A 4 4.94 5.55 -10.94
CA GLN A 4 6.21 4.83 -10.88
C GLN A 4 5.98 3.38 -10.45
N PHE A 5 6.52 2.43 -11.21
CA PHE A 5 6.46 1.01 -10.88
C PHE A 5 7.60 0.63 -9.94
N LEU A 6 7.26 -0.04 -8.85
CA LEU A 6 8.22 -0.59 -7.91
C LEU A 6 8.43 -2.08 -8.13
N GLY A 7 7.43 -2.75 -8.68
CA GLY A 7 7.51 -4.17 -9.03
C GLY A 7 6.42 -4.57 -10.00
N THR A 8 6.77 -5.42 -10.95
CA THR A 8 5.89 -5.86 -12.04
C THR A 8 5.88 -7.38 -12.21
N GLY A 9 6.58 -8.13 -11.34
CA GLY A 9 6.62 -9.59 -11.39
C GLY A 9 5.34 -10.21 -10.84
N ALA A 10 4.98 -11.38 -11.36
CA ALA A 10 3.79 -12.11 -10.91
C ALA A 10 4.20 -13.33 -10.08
N GLY A 11 3.54 -13.50 -8.93
CA GLY A 11 3.72 -14.63 -8.04
C GLY A 11 5.00 -14.58 -7.22
N GLN A 12 6.13 -14.47 -7.85
CA GLN A 12 7.44 -14.45 -7.19
C GLN A 12 8.37 -13.43 -7.85
N PRO A 13 9.35 -12.90 -7.11
CA PRO A 13 10.32 -11.99 -7.70
C PRO A 13 11.31 -12.73 -8.58
N SER A 14 11.89 -12.01 -9.53
CA SER A 14 13.05 -12.44 -10.30
C SER A 14 14.20 -11.48 -10.03
N LYS A 15 15.37 -11.77 -10.61
CA LYS A 15 16.53 -10.88 -10.45
C LYS A 15 16.27 -9.48 -11.02
N ALA A 16 15.49 -9.40 -12.09
CA ALA A 16 15.21 -8.14 -12.79
C ALA A 16 13.93 -7.47 -12.33
N ARG A 17 13.02 -8.19 -11.67
CA ARG A 17 11.68 -7.70 -11.32
C ARG A 17 11.27 -8.12 -9.94
N ASN A 18 10.85 -7.15 -9.14
CA ASN A 18 10.16 -7.45 -7.89
C ASN A 18 8.67 -7.72 -8.16
N VAL A 19 7.99 -8.28 -7.17
CA VAL A 19 6.53 -8.51 -7.23
C VAL A 19 5.76 -7.20 -7.11
N SER A 20 4.45 -7.27 -7.23
CA SER A 20 3.59 -6.13 -7.56
C SER A 20 3.63 -4.99 -6.55
N SER A 21 3.96 -3.82 -7.03
CA SER A 21 3.69 -2.54 -6.39
C SER A 21 3.91 -1.41 -7.39
N LEU A 22 3.07 -0.39 -7.31
CA LEU A 22 3.30 0.85 -8.02
C LEU A 22 2.85 2.02 -7.16
N VAL A 23 3.38 3.20 -7.43
CA VAL A 23 2.99 4.41 -6.71
C VAL A 23 2.54 5.50 -7.66
N LEU A 24 1.57 6.27 -7.21
CA LEU A 24 1.12 7.49 -7.86
C LEU A 24 1.64 8.65 -7.02
N LYS A 25 2.54 9.44 -7.61
CA LYS A 25 3.11 10.59 -6.93
C LYS A 25 2.24 11.81 -7.17
N LEU A 26 1.63 12.31 -6.11
CA LEU A 26 0.76 13.48 -6.12
C LEU A 26 1.40 14.61 -5.30
N LEU A 27 2.72 14.76 -5.44
CA LEU A 27 3.50 15.69 -4.61
C LEU A 27 3.14 17.15 -4.90
N ASP A 28 2.96 17.50 -6.18
CA ASP A 28 2.59 18.86 -6.56
C ASP A 28 1.13 19.18 -6.27
N GLU A 29 0.25 18.17 -6.38
CA GLU A 29 -1.18 18.35 -6.20
C GLU A 29 -1.60 18.41 -4.75
N ILE A 30 -1.13 17.45 -3.93
CA ILE A 30 -1.56 17.31 -2.53
C ILE A 30 -0.43 16.92 -1.57
N ASN A 31 0.81 16.89 -2.04
CA ASN A 31 2.00 16.53 -1.25
C ASN A 31 1.90 15.11 -0.64
N GLU A 32 1.33 14.19 -1.39
CA GLU A 32 1.15 12.78 -0.99
C GLU A 32 1.62 11.84 -2.07
N VAL A 33 1.91 10.61 -1.65
CA VAL A 33 2.13 9.47 -2.53
C VAL A 33 1.10 8.41 -2.18
N TRP A 34 0.48 7.82 -3.19
CA TRP A 34 -0.48 6.71 -3.02
C TRP A 34 0.15 5.45 -3.59
N MET A 35 0.11 4.38 -2.83
CA MET A 35 0.68 3.10 -3.22
C MET A 35 -0.43 2.13 -3.61
N PHE A 36 -0.20 1.38 -4.69
CA PHE A 36 -1.13 0.36 -5.18
C PHE A 36 -0.41 -0.98 -5.13
N ASP A 37 -0.88 -1.86 -4.27
CA ASP A 37 -0.28 -3.13 -3.88
C ASP A 37 1.09 -2.94 -3.21
N CYS A 38 1.44 -3.90 -2.37
CA CYS A 38 2.66 -3.86 -1.59
C CYS A 38 3.21 -5.27 -1.43
N GLY A 39 3.79 -5.77 -2.50
CA GLY A 39 4.38 -7.09 -2.53
C GLY A 39 5.67 -7.17 -1.71
N GLU A 40 6.15 -8.37 -1.55
CA GLU A 40 7.39 -8.66 -0.83
C GLU A 40 8.54 -7.79 -1.35
N GLY A 41 9.25 -7.15 -0.43
CA GLY A 41 10.41 -6.34 -0.80
C GLY A 41 10.12 -4.94 -1.33
N THR A 42 8.86 -4.51 -1.34
CA THR A 42 8.48 -3.16 -1.80
C THR A 42 9.24 -2.08 -1.05
N GLN A 43 9.41 -2.19 0.25
CA GLN A 43 10.16 -1.19 1.03
C GLN A 43 11.62 -1.09 0.58
N ARG A 44 12.21 -2.18 0.13
CA ARG A 44 13.57 -2.15 -0.40
C ARG A 44 13.62 -1.49 -1.78
N GLN A 45 12.64 -1.77 -2.62
CA GLN A 45 12.53 -1.14 -3.95
C GLN A 45 12.42 0.39 -3.84
N ILE A 46 11.75 0.88 -2.80
CA ILE A 46 11.63 2.31 -2.54
C ILE A 46 13.00 2.97 -2.32
N LEU A 47 13.96 2.23 -1.76
CA LEU A 47 15.32 2.76 -1.56
C LEU A 47 16.02 3.12 -2.88
N GLU A 48 15.62 2.51 -3.98
CA GLU A 48 16.14 2.83 -5.32
C GLU A 48 15.47 4.06 -5.95
N THR A 49 14.59 4.73 -5.20
CA THR A 49 13.79 5.85 -5.69
C THR A 49 13.99 7.07 -4.79
N THR A 50 13.38 8.19 -5.20
CA THR A 50 13.34 9.41 -4.39
C THR A 50 12.12 9.45 -3.45
N ILE A 51 11.28 8.41 -3.45
CA ILE A 51 10.07 8.36 -2.64
C ILE A 51 10.44 8.28 -1.16
N LYS A 52 9.83 9.16 -0.38
CA LYS A 52 9.95 9.14 1.08
C LYS A 52 8.77 8.37 1.66
N PRO A 53 9.00 7.28 2.40
CA PRO A 53 7.89 6.48 2.95
C PRO A 53 6.87 7.29 3.75
N ARG A 54 7.31 8.35 4.44
CA ARG A 54 6.40 9.22 5.20
C ARG A 54 5.37 9.95 4.34
N LYS A 55 5.64 10.08 3.03
CA LYS A 55 4.72 10.71 2.08
C LYS A 55 3.64 9.77 1.59
N VAL A 56 3.80 8.48 1.82
CA VAL A 56 2.77 7.49 1.49
C VAL A 56 1.64 7.63 2.51
N LYS A 57 0.52 8.17 2.08
CA LYS A 57 -0.65 8.44 2.93
C LYS A 57 -1.80 7.47 2.69
N LYS A 58 -1.83 6.83 1.52
CA LYS A 58 -2.86 5.87 1.16
C LYS A 58 -2.23 4.68 0.46
N ILE A 59 -2.71 3.49 0.83
CA ILE A 59 -2.32 2.24 0.20
C ILE A 59 -3.60 1.53 -0.23
N PHE A 60 -3.64 1.14 -1.50
CA PHE A 60 -4.77 0.44 -2.09
C PHE A 60 -4.33 -0.98 -2.46
N ILE A 61 -4.98 -1.98 -1.90
CA ILE A 61 -4.68 -3.39 -2.17
C ILE A 61 -5.75 -3.95 -3.10
N THR A 62 -5.33 -4.49 -4.23
CA THR A 62 -6.25 -5.01 -5.25
C THR A 62 -6.86 -6.34 -4.83
N HIS A 63 -6.05 -7.26 -4.32
CA HIS A 63 -6.54 -8.57 -3.86
C HIS A 63 -5.52 -9.19 -2.89
N MET A 64 -5.91 -10.27 -2.24
CA MET A 64 -5.17 -10.83 -1.09
C MET A 64 -4.12 -11.88 -1.45
N HIS A 65 -3.73 -12.02 -2.72
CA HIS A 65 -2.62 -12.89 -3.06
C HIS A 65 -1.31 -12.35 -2.48
N GLY A 66 -0.42 -13.25 -2.06
CA GLY A 66 0.78 -12.87 -1.33
C GLY A 66 1.70 -11.92 -2.08
N ASP A 67 1.81 -12.06 -3.40
CA ASP A 67 2.64 -11.18 -4.23
C ASP A 67 2.15 -9.73 -4.27
N HIS A 68 0.98 -9.46 -3.69
CA HIS A 68 0.42 -8.11 -3.58
C HIS A 68 0.39 -7.57 -2.15
N ILE A 69 0.60 -8.41 -1.13
CA ILE A 69 0.43 -7.99 0.27
C ILE A 69 1.59 -8.36 1.20
N PHE A 70 2.51 -9.27 0.82
CA PHE A 70 3.50 -9.77 1.76
C PHE A 70 4.52 -8.72 2.21
N GLY A 71 4.64 -7.61 1.52
CA GLY A 71 5.47 -6.50 1.95
C GLY A 71 4.78 -5.48 2.83
N LEU A 72 3.47 -5.58 3.02
CA LEU A 72 2.70 -4.53 3.68
C LEU A 72 3.04 -4.36 5.16
N PRO A 73 3.04 -5.40 6.01
CA PRO A 73 3.41 -5.21 7.41
C PRO A 73 4.84 -4.66 7.57
N GLY A 74 5.78 -5.16 6.77
CA GLY A 74 7.17 -4.67 6.80
C GLY A 74 7.29 -3.22 6.38
N PHE A 75 6.56 -2.81 5.35
CA PHE A 75 6.54 -1.42 4.92
C PHE A 75 5.99 -0.50 6.02
N LEU A 76 4.87 -0.89 6.64
CA LEU A 76 4.27 -0.11 7.72
C LEU A 76 5.24 0.05 8.91
N ALA A 77 5.93 -1.02 9.27
CA ALA A 77 6.92 -0.98 10.34
C ALA A 77 8.11 -0.09 9.98
N SER A 78 8.65 -0.24 8.76
CA SER A 78 9.81 0.54 8.35
C SER A 78 9.49 2.02 8.15
N ARG A 79 8.26 2.36 7.75
CA ARG A 79 7.80 3.73 7.65
C ARG A 79 7.94 4.47 8.98
N SER A 80 7.81 3.76 10.10
CA SER A 80 7.93 4.35 11.44
C SER A 80 9.34 4.84 11.78
N PHE A 81 10.36 4.34 11.09
CA PHE A 81 11.75 4.73 11.34
C PHE A 81 12.25 5.87 10.46
N GLN A 82 11.43 6.34 9.53
CA GLN A 82 11.89 7.25 8.47
C GLN A 82 11.87 8.73 8.84
N SER A 83 11.39 9.08 10.02
CA SER A 83 11.32 10.49 10.40
C SER A 83 11.31 10.65 11.90
N SER A 84 12.05 11.66 12.39
CA SER A 84 11.98 12.13 13.77
C SER A 84 10.83 13.14 13.94
N GLU A 85 10.21 13.56 12.85
CA GLU A 85 9.10 14.50 12.85
C GLU A 85 7.77 13.76 13.05
N GLU A 86 6.72 14.54 13.19
CA GLU A 86 5.38 14.02 13.39
C GLU A 86 5.00 12.98 12.33
N GLN A 87 4.69 11.78 12.79
CA GLN A 87 4.23 10.71 11.92
C GLN A 87 2.74 10.88 11.68
N THR A 88 2.37 10.97 10.42
CA THR A 88 0.97 11.15 10.05
C THR A 88 0.29 9.83 9.86
N ASP A 89 -1.02 9.83 10.08
CA ASP A 89 -1.88 8.67 9.86
C ASP A 89 -1.85 8.21 8.41
N LEU A 90 -2.16 6.94 8.23
CA LEU A 90 -2.16 6.28 6.93
C LEU A 90 -3.47 5.52 6.75
N GLU A 91 -4.01 5.55 5.56
CA GLU A 91 -5.22 4.80 5.20
C GLU A 91 -4.86 3.61 4.34
N VAL A 92 -5.40 2.44 4.66
CA VAL A 92 -5.26 1.22 3.87
C VAL A 92 -6.65 0.81 3.37
N TYR A 93 -6.79 0.74 2.06
CA TYR A 93 -8.00 0.30 1.36
C TYR A 93 -7.73 -1.07 0.77
N GLY A 94 -8.65 -2.00 0.93
CA GLY A 94 -8.47 -3.31 0.33
C GLY A 94 -9.63 -4.26 0.58
N PRO A 95 -9.49 -5.50 0.14
CA PRO A 95 -10.54 -6.50 0.35
C PRO A 95 -10.76 -6.82 1.82
N VAL A 96 -11.90 -7.41 2.11
CA VAL A 96 -12.19 -7.97 3.44
C VAL A 96 -11.07 -8.96 3.79
N GLY A 97 -10.50 -8.81 4.99
CA GLY A 97 -9.36 -9.60 5.47
C GLY A 97 -8.06 -8.84 5.56
N ILE A 98 -7.93 -7.68 4.88
CA ILE A 98 -6.68 -6.92 4.91
C ILE A 98 -6.36 -6.41 6.33
N LYS A 99 -7.35 -5.96 7.06
CA LYS A 99 -7.16 -5.51 8.45
C LYS A 99 -6.68 -6.65 9.34
N GLN A 100 -7.34 -7.81 9.25
CA GLN A 100 -6.97 -8.98 10.05
C GLN A 100 -5.53 -9.41 9.74
N TYR A 101 -5.16 -9.45 8.49
CA TYR A 101 -3.81 -9.82 8.06
C TYR A 101 -2.77 -8.88 8.67
N VAL A 102 -2.94 -7.58 8.51
CA VAL A 102 -1.99 -6.59 9.00
C VAL A 102 -1.93 -6.58 10.52
N MET A 103 -3.08 -6.51 11.17
CA MET A 103 -3.12 -6.44 12.65
C MET A 103 -2.56 -7.69 13.30
N THR A 104 -2.81 -8.87 12.73
CA THR A 104 -2.25 -10.13 13.23
C THR A 104 -0.73 -10.14 13.07
N SER A 105 -0.24 -9.70 11.91
CA SER A 105 1.20 -9.64 11.66
C SER A 105 1.91 -8.70 12.63
N LEU A 106 1.35 -7.52 12.88
CA LEU A 106 1.93 -6.57 13.83
C LEU A 106 1.87 -7.08 15.26
N ARG A 107 0.74 -7.65 15.67
CA ARG A 107 0.56 -8.17 17.03
C ARG A 107 1.50 -9.33 17.31
N THR A 108 1.56 -10.33 16.43
CA THR A 108 2.38 -11.52 16.64
C THR A 108 3.87 -11.24 16.57
N SER A 109 4.28 -10.22 15.83
CA SER A 109 5.69 -9.79 15.77
C SER A 109 6.06 -8.79 16.87
N GLY A 110 5.11 -8.39 17.73
CA GLY A 110 5.34 -7.39 18.76
C GLY A 110 5.63 -5.99 18.22
N THR A 111 5.21 -5.72 16.99
CA THR A 111 5.47 -4.43 16.33
C THR A 111 4.40 -3.42 16.71
N ARG A 112 4.82 -2.27 17.22
CA ARG A 112 3.94 -1.14 17.51
C ARG A 112 4.25 0.00 16.58
N LEU A 113 3.21 0.56 15.94
CA LEU A 113 3.37 1.70 15.07
C LEU A 113 3.13 3.00 15.85
N PRO A 114 3.97 4.04 15.66
CA PRO A 114 3.78 5.33 16.34
C PRO A 114 2.75 6.22 15.64
N TYR A 115 2.01 5.69 14.68
CA TYR A 115 0.96 6.38 13.96
C TYR A 115 -0.25 5.47 13.82
N HIS A 116 -1.39 6.05 13.46
CA HIS A 116 -2.63 5.32 13.31
C HIS A 116 -2.83 4.86 11.87
N VAL A 117 -3.22 3.59 11.70
CA VAL A 117 -3.59 3.05 10.38
C VAL A 117 -5.10 2.85 10.36
N HIS A 118 -5.74 3.53 9.42
CA HIS A 118 -7.18 3.43 9.21
C HIS A 118 -7.45 2.44 8.10
N PHE A 119 -8.18 1.37 8.42
CA PHE A 119 -8.52 0.34 7.44
C PHE A 119 -9.91 0.59 6.86
N LYS A 120 -10.00 0.56 5.54
CA LYS A 120 -11.27 0.67 4.82
C LYS A 120 -11.41 -0.56 3.93
N GLU A 121 -12.08 -1.59 4.45
CA GLU A 121 -12.29 -2.82 3.70
C GLU A 121 -13.41 -2.62 2.69
N ILE A 122 -13.17 -3.12 1.48
CA ILE A 122 -14.08 -2.94 0.35
C ILE A 122 -14.81 -4.27 0.11
N ASP A 123 -16.14 -4.21 0.18
CA ASP A 123 -16.98 -5.37 -0.12
C ASP A 123 -17.01 -5.59 -1.64
N GLU A 124 -16.58 -6.76 -2.10
CA GLU A 124 -16.54 -7.10 -3.52
C GLU A 124 -17.92 -7.10 -4.20
N HIS A 125 -18.98 -7.11 -3.40
CA HIS A 125 -20.37 -7.06 -3.90
C HIS A 125 -20.92 -5.64 -3.96
N LYS A 126 -20.14 -4.64 -3.53
CA LYS A 126 -20.55 -3.24 -3.48
C LYS A 126 -19.44 -2.34 -4.05
N LEU A 127 -19.00 -2.66 -5.25
CA LEU A 127 -17.94 -1.91 -5.92
C LEU A 127 -18.49 -0.61 -6.53
N GLY A 128 -17.58 0.24 -6.93
CA GLY A 128 -17.87 1.56 -7.46
C GLY A 128 -17.01 2.59 -6.78
N LEU A 129 -17.60 3.65 -6.26
CA LEU A 129 -16.86 4.71 -5.58
C LEU A 129 -16.30 4.22 -4.26
N VAL A 130 -14.97 4.30 -4.12
CA VAL A 130 -14.24 3.90 -2.92
C VAL A 130 -14.04 5.08 -1.99
N ARG A 131 -13.60 6.19 -2.55
CA ARG A 131 -13.43 7.46 -1.83
C ARG A 131 -13.49 8.63 -2.80
N GLU A 132 -13.80 9.79 -2.27
CA GLU A 132 -13.86 11.02 -3.05
C GLU A 132 -13.53 12.21 -2.17
N ASP A 133 -12.79 13.15 -2.72
CA ASP A 133 -12.58 14.47 -2.13
C ASP A 133 -12.71 15.53 -3.25
N ASP A 134 -12.36 16.77 -2.97
CA ASP A 134 -12.50 17.87 -3.93
C ASP A 134 -11.53 17.77 -5.12
N LYS A 135 -10.52 16.92 -5.05
CA LYS A 135 -9.50 16.80 -6.11
C LYS A 135 -9.51 15.45 -6.82
N PHE A 136 -9.80 14.36 -6.09
CA PHE A 136 -9.68 13.01 -6.64
C PHE A 136 -10.85 12.14 -6.21
N ALA A 137 -11.27 11.27 -7.11
CA ALA A 137 -12.19 10.18 -6.82
C ALA A 137 -11.51 8.87 -7.18
N VAL A 138 -11.69 7.86 -6.33
CA VAL A 138 -11.16 6.52 -6.56
C VAL A 138 -12.33 5.55 -6.71
N TYR A 139 -12.31 4.78 -7.79
CA TYR A 139 -13.32 3.77 -8.09
C TYR A 139 -12.67 2.40 -8.13
N ALA A 140 -13.41 1.38 -7.70
CA ALA A 140 -13.00 0.00 -7.81
C ALA A 140 -13.96 -0.77 -8.69
N ASP A 141 -13.41 -1.69 -9.47
CA ASP A 141 -14.16 -2.62 -10.28
C ASP A 141 -13.57 -4.02 -10.12
N LYS A 142 -14.29 -5.02 -10.54
CA LYS A 142 -13.88 -6.41 -10.37
C LYS A 142 -13.59 -7.04 -11.73
N PHE A 143 -12.40 -7.63 -11.84
CA PHE A 143 -12.03 -8.42 -13.00
C PHE A 143 -11.97 -9.90 -12.65
N ASP A 144 -12.21 -10.75 -13.63
CA ASP A 144 -11.97 -12.18 -13.47
C ASP A 144 -10.48 -12.41 -13.29
N HIS A 145 -10.13 -13.08 -12.20
CA HIS A 145 -8.75 -13.35 -11.86
C HIS A 145 -8.63 -14.78 -11.36
N THR A 146 -7.87 -15.58 -12.09
CA THR A 146 -7.59 -16.96 -11.71
C THR A 146 -6.12 -17.11 -11.38
N ILE A 147 -5.87 -18.03 -10.48
CA ILE A 147 -4.49 -18.34 -10.05
C ILE A 147 -3.86 -19.29 -11.06
#